data_9036b5d5c57ae4c4132190c6c9bb2f84
#
_entry.id   9036b5d5c57ae4c4132190c6c9bb2f84
#
_cell.length_a   1.000
_cell.length_b   1.000
_cell.length_c   1.000
_cell.angle_alpha   90.00
_cell.angle_beta   90.00
_cell.angle_gamma   90.00
#
_symmetry.space_group_name_H-M   'P 1'
#
loop_
_entity.id
_entity.type
_entity.pdbx_description
1 polymer ?
#
loop_
_entity_poly.entity_id
_entity_poly.type
_entity_poly.pdbx_seq_one_letter_code
_entity_poly.pdbx_strand_id
1 'polypeptide(L)'
;MNNKEFMESVKRTWKLSDPNDIALKEDKDDLTHAIMGLSAESGELMDEFKKWRFYNDGRSFPQKRLEEELGDVLYYVFALCHELRVKPEDIMWKNRDKLRERYAITSKLPPNCS
;
A
#
# COMPACT_ATOMS: atom_id res chain seq x y z
N MET A 1 -8.21 -1.08 14.77
CA MET A 1 -8.11 -2.09 13.67
C MET A 1 -6.67 -2.58 13.55
N ASN A 2 -6.48 -3.89 13.55
CA ASN A 2 -5.15 -4.47 13.38
C ASN A 2 -4.96 -5.01 11.94
N ASN A 3 -3.77 -5.53 11.66
CA ASN A 3 -3.44 -6.01 10.31
C ASN A 3 -4.36 -7.15 9.86
N LYS A 4 -4.71 -8.05 10.76
CA LYS A 4 -5.61 -9.16 10.44
C LYS A 4 -6.99 -8.66 10.05
N GLU A 5 -7.52 -7.74 10.83
CA GLU A 5 -8.84 -7.13 10.56
C GLU A 5 -8.84 -6.35 9.25
N PHE A 6 -7.78 -5.60 8.99
CA PHE A 6 -7.65 -4.87 7.73
C PHE A 6 -7.56 -5.82 6.55
N MET A 7 -6.78 -6.91 6.67
CA MET A 7 -6.69 -7.92 5.61
C MET A 7 -8.07 -8.55 5.33
N GLU A 8 -8.84 -8.86 6.34
CA GLU A 8 -10.20 -9.40 6.16
C GLU A 8 -11.08 -8.42 5.40
N SER A 9 -10.98 -7.14 5.73
CA SER A 9 -11.70 -6.08 5.02
C SER A 9 -11.29 -6.01 3.54
N VAL A 10 -10.00 -6.06 3.26
CA VAL A 10 -9.48 -6.05 1.90
C VAL A 10 -10.00 -7.25 1.10
N LYS A 11 -9.94 -8.44 1.69
CA LYS A 11 -10.40 -9.65 1.03
C LYS A 11 -11.87 -9.59 0.64
N ARG A 12 -12.71 -8.95 1.47
CA ARG A 12 -14.14 -8.83 1.18
C ARG A 12 -14.38 -8.04 -0.10
N THR A 13 -13.70 -6.92 -0.27
CA THR A 13 -13.89 -6.06 -1.45
C THR A 13 -13.12 -6.58 -2.65
N TRP A 14 -11.95 -7.16 -2.43
CA TRP A 14 -11.12 -7.69 -3.50
C TRP A 14 -11.79 -8.81 -4.28
N LYS A 15 -12.63 -9.60 -3.61
CA LYS A 15 -13.34 -10.72 -4.21
C LYS A 15 -14.73 -10.37 -4.75
N LEU A 16 -15.15 -9.11 -4.68
CA LEU A 16 -16.45 -8.66 -5.18
C LEU A 16 -16.45 -8.30 -6.66
N SER A 17 -15.33 -8.44 -7.35
CA SER A 17 -15.30 -8.36 -8.81
C SER A 17 -16.24 -9.44 -9.38
N ASP A 18 -16.93 -9.11 -10.49
CA ASP A 18 -17.93 -9.98 -11.09
C ASP A 18 -17.41 -11.40 -11.26
N PRO A 19 -18.02 -12.42 -10.60
CA PRO A 19 -17.57 -13.80 -10.72
C PRO A 19 -17.72 -14.35 -12.15
N ASN A 20 -18.47 -13.66 -13.02
CA ASN A 20 -18.63 -14.03 -14.43
C ASN A 20 -17.59 -13.39 -15.33
N ASP A 21 -16.76 -12.50 -14.80
CA ASP A 21 -15.68 -11.88 -15.56
C ASP A 21 -14.53 -12.86 -15.67
N ILE A 22 -14.41 -13.47 -16.85
CA ILE A 22 -13.42 -14.50 -17.12
C ILE A 22 -11.99 -13.97 -17.03
N ALA A 23 -11.78 -12.69 -17.37
CA ALA A 23 -10.47 -12.06 -17.37
C ALA A 23 -9.88 -11.95 -15.96
N LEU A 24 -10.72 -11.86 -14.93
CA LEU A 24 -10.29 -11.73 -13.53
C LEU A 24 -10.11 -13.06 -12.82
N LYS A 25 -10.26 -14.19 -13.51
CA LYS A 25 -10.15 -15.51 -12.90
C LYS A 25 -8.73 -16.09 -12.92
N GLU A 26 -7.83 -15.48 -13.66
CA GLU A 26 -6.45 -15.94 -13.70
C GLU A 26 -5.64 -15.27 -12.61
N ASP A 27 -4.87 -16.04 -11.83
CA ASP A 27 -4.06 -15.56 -10.73
C ASP A 27 -3.14 -14.41 -11.14
N LYS A 28 -2.53 -14.52 -12.32
CA LYS A 28 -1.62 -13.47 -12.80
C LYS A 28 -2.33 -12.15 -13.09
N ASP A 29 -3.61 -12.20 -13.45
CA ASP A 29 -4.39 -11.00 -13.69
C ASP A 29 -4.71 -10.29 -12.37
N ASP A 30 -5.00 -11.03 -11.32
CA ASP A 30 -5.21 -10.47 -9.98
C ASP A 30 -3.93 -9.85 -9.45
N LEU A 31 -2.80 -10.51 -9.63
CA LEU A 31 -1.49 -9.98 -9.24
C LEU A 31 -1.18 -8.70 -10.01
N THR A 32 -1.39 -8.71 -11.33
CA THR A 32 -1.19 -7.55 -12.17
C THR A 32 -2.08 -6.39 -11.71
N HIS A 33 -3.34 -6.66 -11.41
CA HIS A 33 -4.27 -5.65 -10.92
C HIS A 33 -3.78 -5.04 -9.61
N ALA A 34 -3.29 -5.85 -8.68
CA ALA A 34 -2.79 -5.36 -7.40
C ALA A 34 -1.58 -4.44 -7.57
N ILE A 35 -0.63 -4.83 -8.44
CA ILE A 35 0.56 -4.04 -8.70
C ILE A 35 0.20 -2.72 -9.39
N MET A 36 -0.64 -2.78 -10.41
CA MET A 36 -1.08 -1.60 -11.13
C MET A 36 -1.90 -0.66 -10.25
N GLY A 37 -2.77 -1.24 -9.40
CA GLY A 37 -3.55 -0.46 -8.46
C GLY A 37 -2.67 0.29 -7.45
N LEU A 38 -1.65 -0.38 -6.92
CA LEU A 38 -0.69 0.24 -6.01
C LEU A 38 0.01 1.42 -6.68
N SER A 39 0.45 1.24 -7.91
CA SER A 39 1.13 2.29 -8.68
C SER A 39 0.19 3.46 -8.97
N ALA A 40 -1.04 3.16 -9.38
CA ALA A 40 -2.04 4.18 -9.70
C ALA A 40 -2.40 5.02 -8.46
N GLU A 41 -2.63 4.37 -7.32
CA GLU A 41 -3.00 5.09 -6.08
C GLU A 41 -1.82 5.89 -5.54
N SER A 42 -0.58 5.40 -5.72
CA SER A 42 0.61 6.19 -5.38
C SER A 42 0.67 7.46 -6.23
N GLY A 43 0.26 7.36 -7.49
CA GLY A 43 0.16 8.51 -8.38
C GLY A 43 -0.92 9.50 -7.96
N GLU A 44 -2.06 9.01 -7.48
CA GLU A 44 -3.14 9.87 -6.97
C GLU A 44 -2.69 10.63 -5.73
N LEU A 45 -1.96 9.99 -4.83
CA LEU A 45 -1.38 10.63 -3.66
C LEU A 45 -0.44 11.76 -4.08
N MET A 46 0.44 11.47 -5.03
CA MET A 46 1.37 12.47 -5.57
C MET A 46 0.62 13.63 -6.23
N ASP A 47 -0.45 13.34 -6.97
CA ASP A 47 -1.23 14.37 -7.67
C ASP A 47 -1.90 15.33 -6.70
N GLU A 48 -2.45 14.85 -5.59
CA GLU A 48 -3.06 15.69 -4.57
C GLU A 48 -2.03 16.64 -3.94
N PHE A 49 -0.82 16.13 -3.65
CA PHE A 49 0.26 16.95 -3.11
C PHE A 49 0.75 17.96 -4.15
N LYS A 50 0.90 17.53 -5.40
CA LYS A 50 1.36 18.37 -6.50
C LYS A 50 0.42 19.56 -6.71
N LYS A 51 -0.89 19.33 -6.69
CA LYS A 51 -1.88 20.39 -6.84
C LYS A 51 -1.74 21.45 -5.78
N TRP A 52 -1.58 21.05 -4.54
CA TRP A 52 -1.37 21.99 -3.44
C TRP A 52 -0.04 22.73 -3.57
N ARG A 53 1.03 22.01 -3.90
CA ARG A 53 2.39 22.58 -3.93
C ARG A 53 2.62 23.56 -5.08
N PHE A 54 2.03 23.29 -6.23
CA PHE A 54 2.34 24.04 -7.45
C PHE A 54 1.18 24.88 -7.99
N TYR A 55 -0.05 24.56 -7.69
CA TYR A 55 -1.21 25.32 -8.13
C TYR A 55 -1.74 26.15 -6.99
N ASN A 56 -0.92 27.09 -6.53
CA ASN A 56 -1.18 27.88 -5.32
C ASN A 56 -2.33 28.86 -5.55
N ASP A 57 -3.55 28.38 -5.36
CA ASP A 57 -4.78 29.15 -5.52
C ASP A 57 -5.45 29.47 -4.15
N GLY A 58 -4.68 29.47 -3.09
CA GLY A 58 -5.18 29.75 -1.75
C GLY A 58 -5.72 28.55 -1.01
N ARG A 59 -5.55 27.34 -1.53
CA ARG A 59 -5.98 26.13 -0.85
C ARG A 59 -5.19 25.88 0.41
N SER A 60 -5.87 25.38 1.42
CA SER A 60 -5.18 24.84 2.60
C SER A 60 -4.51 23.51 2.24
N PHE A 61 -3.56 23.08 3.09
CA PHE A 61 -2.89 21.80 2.94
C PHE A 61 -3.92 20.67 2.94
N PRO A 62 -3.88 19.75 1.96
CA PRO A 62 -4.92 18.74 1.77
C PRO A 62 -4.74 17.51 2.65
N GLN A 63 -4.66 17.71 3.96
CA GLN A 63 -4.40 16.64 4.93
C GLN A 63 -5.37 15.47 4.78
N LYS A 64 -6.67 15.78 4.75
CA LYS A 64 -7.70 14.74 4.69
C LYS A 64 -7.63 13.94 3.40
N ARG A 65 -7.43 14.61 2.27
CA ARG A 65 -7.32 13.93 0.97
C ARG A 65 -6.07 13.07 0.90
N LEU A 66 -4.96 13.54 1.45
CA LEU A 66 -3.73 12.75 1.51
C LEU A 66 -3.93 11.49 2.37
N GLU A 67 -4.66 11.61 3.47
CA GLU A 67 -4.97 10.45 4.31
C GLU A 67 -5.85 9.43 3.55
N GLU A 68 -6.84 9.91 2.82
CA GLU A 68 -7.71 9.05 2.01
C GLU A 68 -6.91 8.30 0.94
N GLU A 69 -6.06 9.03 0.20
CA GLU A 69 -5.23 8.43 -0.84
C GLU A 69 -4.19 7.47 -0.25
N LEU A 70 -3.66 7.80 0.93
CA LEU A 70 -2.74 6.90 1.62
C LEU A 70 -3.46 5.60 2.02
N GLY A 71 -4.72 5.70 2.44
CA GLY A 71 -5.54 4.53 2.71
C GLY A 71 -5.72 3.65 1.48
N ASP A 72 -5.91 4.26 0.31
CA ASP A 72 -6.04 3.52 -0.95
C ASP A 72 -4.73 2.82 -1.31
N VAL A 73 -3.58 3.46 -1.07
CA VAL A 73 -2.27 2.83 -1.25
C VAL A 73 -2.14 1.62 -0.33
N LEU A 74 -2.52 1.79 0.93
CA LEU A 74 -2.45 0.70 1.91
C LEU A 74 -3.36 -0.47 1.51
N TYR A 75 -4.54 -0.18 0.96
CA TYR A 75 -5.45 -1.20 0.45
C TYR A 75 -4.74 -2.10 -0.57
N TYR A 76 -4.07 -1.49 -1.55
CA TYR A 76 -3.39 -2.27 -2.59
C TYR A 76 -2.12 -2.96 -2.09
N VAL A 77 -1.46 -2.42 -1.07
CA VAL A 77 -0.35 -3.12 -0.40
C VAL A 77 -0.87 -4.43 0.19
N PHE A 78 -2.00 -4.39 0.89
CA PHE A 78 -2.58 -5.59 1.49
C PHE A 78 -3.12 -6.55 0.42
N ALA A 79 -3.76 -6.05 -0.63
CA ALA A 79 -4.20 -6.88 -1.75
C ALA A 79 -3.01 -7.60 -2.39
N LEU A 80 -1.90 -6.90 -2.57
CA LEU A 80 -0.68 -7.48 -3.13
C LEU A 80 -0.10 -8.55 -2.20
N CYS A 81 -0.08 -8.31 -0.89
CA CYS A 81 0.32 -9.31 0.08
C CYS A 81 -0.56 -10.56 -0.03
N HIS A 82 -1.86 -10.36 -0.20
CA HIS A 82 -2.80 -11.46 -0.38
C HIS A 82 -2.48 -12.27 -1.65
N GLU A 83 -2.24 -11.59 -2.77
CA GLU A 83 -1.91 -12.26 -4.03
C GLU A 83 -0.57 -12.99 -3.98
N LEU A 84 0.41 -12.43 -3.28
CA LEU A 84 1.72 -13.07 -3.11
C LEU A 84 1.71 -14.13 -2.02
N ARG A 85 0.59 -14.28 -1.30
CA ARG A 85 0.42 -15.26 -0.21
C ARG A 85 1.43 -15.06 0.91
N VAL A 86 1.69 -13.80 1.24
CA VAL A 86 2.53 -13.43 2.38
C VAL A 86 1.72 -12.58 3.34
N LYS A 87 2.10 -12.62 4.61
CA LYS A 87 1.48 -11.75 5.61
C LYS A 87 2.12 -10.36 5.55
N PRO A 88 1.35 -9.29 5.75
CA PRO A 88 1.94 -7.95 5.84
C PRO A 88 3.06 -7.87 6.89
N GLU A 89 2.90 -8.58 8.00
CA GLU A 89 3.92 -8.61 9.07
C GLU A 89 5.25 -9.18 8.56
N ASP A 90 5.20 -10.19 7.67
CA ASP A 90 6.42 -10.76 7.09
C ASP A 90 7.16 -9.73 6.25
N ILE A 91 6.42 -8.90 5.52
CA ILE A 91 7.01 -7.81 4.72
C ILE A 91 7.62 -6.77 5.64
N MET A 92 6.95 -6.43 6.74
CA MET A 92 7.47 -5.50 7.74
C MET A 92 8.79 -6.00 8.34
N TRP A 93 8.83 -7.27 8.74
CA TRP A 93 10.03 -7.87 9.32
C TRP A 93 11.19 -7.91 8.33
N LYS A 94 10.93 -8.31 7.11
CA LYS A 94 11.95 -8.35 6.05
C LYS A 94 12.52 -6.97 5.76
N ASN A 95 11.66 -5.98 5.71
CA ASN A 95 12.09 -4.60 5.48
C ASN A 95 12.96 -4.11 6.65
N ARG A 96 12.52 -4.33 7.88
CA ARG A 96 13.27 -3.96 9.07
C ARG A 96 14.64 -4.61 9.09
N ASP A 97 14.69 -5.93 8.83
CA ASP A 97 15.95 -6.67 8.85
C ASP A 97 16.92 -6.15 7.80
N LYS A 98 16.42 -5.89 6.59
CA LYS A 98 17.22 -5.31 5.53
C LYS A 98 17.79 -3.95 5.91
N LEU A 99 16.98 -3.09 6.51
CA LEU A 99 17.41 -1.75 6.94
C LEU A 99 18.41 -1.82 8.09
N ARG A 100 18.20 -2.72 9.05
CA ARG A 100 19.14 -2.91 10.16
C ARG A 100 20.50 -3.34 9.64
N GLU A 101 20.55 -4.29 8.73
CA GLU A 101 21.79 -4.76 8.13
C GLU A 101 22.47 -3.62 7.37
N ARG A 102 21.71 -2.87 6.57
CA ARG A 102 22.24 -1.77 5.76
C ARG A 102 22.79 -0.64 6.60
N TYR A 103 22.09 -0.29 7.69
CA TYR A 103 22.45 0.87 8.53
C TYR A 103 23.20 0.50 9.81
N ALA A 104 23.44 -0.76 10.09
CA ALA A 104 24.19 -1.20 11.27
C ALA A 104 25.60 -0.59 11.30
N ILE A 105 26.23 -0.50 10.13
CA ILE A 105 27.58 0.05 9.99
C ILE A 105 27.61 1.55 10.30
N THR A 106 26.51 2.26 10.04
CA THR A 106 26.40 3.71 10.24
C THR A 106 25.82 4.08 11.60
N SER A 107 25.39 3.12 12.38
CA SER A 107 24.75 3.30 13.69
C SER A 107 23.49 4.18 13.65
N LYS A 108 22.83 4.25 12.52
CA LYS A 108 21.64 5.10 12.34
C LYS A 108 20.36 4.49 12.90
N LEU A 109 20.35 3.17 13.14
CA LEU A 109 19.23 2.49 13.75
C LEU A 109 19.63 1.97 15.12
N PRO A 110 18.81 2.22 16.17
CA PRO A 110 19.09 1.66 17.50
C PRO A 110 19.10 0.14 17.45
N PRO A 111 19.98 -0.52 18.24
CA PRO A 111 20.03 -1.99 18.27
C PRO A 111 18.71 -2.66 18.67
N ASN A 112 17.88 -1.97 19.45
CA ASN A 112 16.61 -2.49 19.96
C ASN A 112 15.39 -1.84 19.27
N CYS A 113 15.56 -1.36 18.05
CA CYS A 113 14.44 -0.84 17.28
C CYS A 113 13.51 -2.00 16.91
N SER A 114 12.40 -2.12 17.59
CA SER A 114 11.41 -3.17 17.39
C SER A 114 10.15 -2.62 16.74
#